data_1c3d98406e6a1fb890fb670a375aa720
#
_entry.id   1c3d98406e6a1fb890fb670a375aa720
#
_cell.length_a   1.000
_cell.length_b   1.000
_cell.length_c   1.000
_cell.angle_alpha   90.00
_cell.angle_beta   90.00
_cell.angle_gamma   90.00
#
_symmetry.space_group_name_H-M   'P 1'
#
loop_
_entity.id
_entity.type
_entity.pdbx_description
1 polymer ?
#
loop_
_entity_poly.entity_id
_entity_poly.type
_entity_poly.pdbx_seq_one_letter_code
_entity_poly.pdbx_strand_id
1 'polypeptide(L)'
;MSEMIEIKNVNYSYKDNEGKTIVEALKDVSFCVEKGSFVGIIGRNGSGKSTLAKLLNGILLPESGDILIDGMNTKDEKKIWDIRQKAGMIFQNPDNQMVATIVEEDVAFGPENLGVEPSEIRKRVDEALLSVSMSAFRDKKPHELSGGQKQRIAIAGILAMNPECIILDEPTAMLDPKGRTEVINTIKKLNEKGTTIVLITHYMEEVVSADKVIILDRGVKVLEDEPREVFAKGDILKELMLEPPYATKVAYELKKQGKIKNDKILTLDELVEEICQ
;
A
#
# COMPACT_ATOMS: atom_id res chain seq x y z
N MET A 1 -2.42 13.31 17.04
CA MET A 1 -3.16 12.23 16.35
C MET A 1 -2.61 10.90 16.87
N SER A 2 -3.39 9.82 16.86
CA SER A 2 -2.91 8.51 17.36
C SER A 2 -2.21 7.75 16.25
N GLU A 3 -1.09 7.11 16.58
CA GLU A 3 -0.32 6.29 15.65
C GLU A 3 -1.06 4.98 15.35
N MET A 4 -1.18 4.62 14.07
CA MET A 4 -1.63 3.30 13.64
C MET A 4 -0.48 2.32 13.52
N ILE A 5 0.66 2.79 13.00
CA ILE A 5 1.89 2.00 12.86
C ILE A 5 3.05 2.81 13.40
N GLU A 6 3.86 2.18 14.25
CA GLU A 6 5.15 2.72 14.71
C GLU A 6 6.26 1.73 14.37
N ILE A 7 7.28 2.20 13.70
CA ILE A 7 8.47 1.42 13.32
C ILE A 7 9.68 2.08 13.99
N LYS A 8 10.41 1.31 14.82
CA LYS A 8 11.48 1.81 15.66
C LYS A 8 12.77 1.03 15.44
N ASN A 9 13.74 1.62 14.76
CA ASN A 9 15.10 1.09 14.51
C ASN A 9 15.11 -0.34 13.98
N VAL A 10 14.22 -0.63 13.01
CA VAL A 10 13.98 -1.97 12.50
C VAL A 10 15.09 -2.41 11.56
N ASN A 11 15.65 -3.60 11.86
CA ASN A 11 16.61 -4.30 11.02
C ASN A 11 16.07 -5.68 10.65
N TYR A 12 16.32 -6.10 9.42
CA TYR A 12 15.96 -7.43 8.95
C TYR A 12 16.89 -7.91 7.85
N SER A 13 17.34 -9.17 7.97
CA SER A 13 18.21 -9.82 6.98
C SER A 13 17.64 -11.18 6.58
N TYR A 14 17.75 -11.50 5.30
CA TYR A 14 17.54 -12.87 4.84
C TYR A 14 18.82 -13.68 5.06
N LYS A 15 18.68 -14.89 5.62
CA LYS A 15 19.78 -15.82 5.92
C LYS A 15 19.61 -17.10 5.13
N ASP A 16 20.72 -17.76 4.83
CA ASP A 16 20.72 -19.13 4.30
C ASP A 16 20.43 -20.16 5.42
N ASN A 17 20.39 -21.43 5.03
CA ASN A 17 20.14 -22.53 5.96
C ASN A 17 21.25 -22.72 7.02
N GLU A 18 22.42 -22.11 6.82
CA GLU A 18 23.55 -22.12 7.75
C GLU A 18 23.56 -20.89 8.68
N GLY A 19 22.55 -19.99 8.55
CA GLY A 19 22.43 -18.75 9.33
C GLY A 19 23.31 -17.59 8.84
N LYS A 20 23.97 -17.72 7.69
CA LYS A 20 24.77 -16.65 7.09
C LYS A 20 23.87 -15.66 6.37
N THR A 21 24.10 -14.37 6.60
CA THR A 21 23.37 -13.29 5.93
C THR A 21 23.61 -13.32 4.40
N ILE A 22 22.50 -13.46 3.67
CA ILE A 22 22.48 -13.35 2.20
C ILE A 22 22.25 -11.91 1.79
N VAL A 23 21.25 -11.25 2.39
CA VAL A 23 20.85 -9.87 2.08
C VAL A 23 20.37 -9.17 3.34
N GLU A 24 20.93 -8.00 3.63
CA GLU A 24 20.37 -7.08 4.62
C GLU A 24 19.24 -6.28 3.94
N ALA A 25 17.99 -6.66 4.22
CA ALA A 25 16.82 -6.11 3.54
C ALA A 25 16.33 -4.80 4.14
N LEU A 26 16.48 -4.60 5.46
CA LEU A 26 16.20 -3.34 6.15
C LEU A 26 17.29 -3.02 7.16
N LYS A 27 17.62 -1.72 7.28
CA LYS A 27 18.71 -1.19 8.08
C LYS A 27 18.24 0.06 8.82
N ASP A 28 18.05 -0.05 10.12
CA ASP A 28 17.70 1.05 11.02
C ASP A 28 16.51 1.90 10.53
N VAL A 29 15.45 1.23 10.04
CA VAL A 29 14.27 1.90 9.51
C VAL A 29 13.37 2.34 10.66
N SER A 30 13.01 3.65 10.67
CA SER A 30 12.11 4.25 11.66
C SER A 30 11.18 5.26 11.00
N PHE A 31 9.88 5.12 11.21
CA PHE A 31 8.82 6.09 10.85
C PHE A 31 7.49 5.72 11.51
N CYS A 32 6.51 6.63 11.40
CA CYS A 32 5.16 6.42 11.92
C CYS A 32 4.11 6.64 10.83
N VAL A 33 2.98 5.95 10.98
CA VAL A 33 1.77 6.12 10.18
C VAL A 33 0.62 6.49 11.10
N GLU A 34 0.01 7.64 10.89
CA GLU A 34 -1.13 8.10 11.68
C GLU A 34 -2.41 7.38 11.28
N LYS A 35 -3.37 7.25 12.22
CA LYS A 35 -4.69 6.69 11.91
C LYS A 35 -5.42 7.53 10.87
N GLY A 36 -6.00 6.87 9.87
CA GLY A 36 -6.74 7.50 8.78
C GLY A 36 -5.86 8.14 7.70
N SER A 37 -4.52 8.15 7.85
CA SER A 37 -3.64 8.70 6.82
C SER A 37 -3.42 7.75 5.65
N PHE A 38 -3.05 8.33 4.51
CA PHE A 38 -2.58 7.61 3.34
C PHE A 38 -1.06 7.81 3.21
N VAL A 39 -0.29 6.76 3.42
CA VAL A 39 1.18 6.78 3.29
C VAL A 39 1.62 5.97 2.08
N GLY A 40 2.37 6.61 1.18
CA GLY A 40 3.03 5.95 0.06
C GLY A 40 4.45 5.53 0.41
N ILE A 41 4.83 4.28 0.12
CA ILE A 41 6.22 3.81 0.25
C ILE A 41 6.74 3.46 -1.12
N ILE A 42 7.72 4.22 -1.59
CA ILE A 42 8.29 4.07 -2.93
C ILE A 42 9.76 3.70 -2.86
N GLY A 43 10.29 3.21 -3.96
CA GLY A 43 11.70 2.82 -4.10
C GLY A 43 11.89 1.79 -5.19
N ARG A 44 13.14 1.54 -5.55
CA ARG A 44 13.51 0.55 -6.60
C ARG A 44 13.19 -0.88 -6.18
N ASN A 45 13.17 -1.77 -7.17
CA ASN A 45 13.12 -3.21 -6.90
C ASN A 45 14.33 -3.62 -6.05
N GLY A 46 14.08 -4.43 -5.00
CA GLY A 46 15.09 -4.82 -4.04
C GLY A 46 15.43 -3.78 -2.96
N SER A 47 14.70 -2.65 -2.85
CA SER A 47 14.94 -1.65 -1.80
C SER A 47 14.43 -2.04 -0.40
N GLY A 48 13.74 -3.18 -0.25
CA GLY A 48 13.23 -3.67 1.03
C GLY A 48 11.71 -3.47 1.24
N LYS A 49 10.98 -2.89 0.29
CA LYS A 49 9.54 -2.56 0.43
C LYS A 49 8.66 -3.76 0.78
N SER A 50 8.72 -4.84 0.01
CA SER A 50 7.91 -6.04 0.27
C SER A 50 8.33 -6.77 1.55
N THR A 51 9.61 -6.66 1.95
CA THR A 51 10.07 -7.13 3.26
C THR A 51 9.41 -6.33 4.37
N LEU A 52 9.40 -5.01 4.23
CA LEU A 52 8.72 -4.12 5.18
C LEU A 52 7.23 -4.44 5.27
N ALA A 53 6.52 -4.60 4.14
CA ALA A 53 5.10 -4.99 4.13
C ALA A 53 4.83 -6.26 4.97
N LYS A 54 5.66 -7.29 4.78
CA LYS A 54 5.55 -8.55 5.53
C LYS A 54 5.84 -8.40 7.02
N LEU A 55 6.74 -7.51 7.39
CA LEU A 55 7.05 -7.18 8.78
C LEU A 55 5.88 -6.42 9.44
N LEU A 56 5.23 -5.49 8.72
CA LEU A 56 4.08 -4.74 9.22
C LEU A 56 2.86 -5.64 9.54
N ASN A 57 2.68 -6.74 8.82
CA ASN A 57 1.60 -7.71 9.08
C ASN A 57 2.05 -8.89 9.97
N GLY A 58 3.29 -8.88 10.47
CA GLY A 58 3.84 -9.95 11.30
C GLY A 58 3.97 -11.30 10.57
N ILE A 59 4.11 -11.30 9.24
CA ILE A 59 4.51 -12.49 8.46
C ILE A 59 5.99 -12.76 8.67
N LEU A 60 6.78 -11.69 8.76
CA LEU A 60 8.16 -11.71 9.18
C LEU A 60 8.28 -10.96 10.51
N LEU A 61 9.27 -11.31 11.31
CA LEU A 61 9.58 -10.62 12.57
C LEU A 61 10.91 -9.88 12.45
N PRO A 62 11.04 -8.65 12.95
CA PRO A 62 12.30 -7.90 12.87
C PRO A 62 13.39 -8.56 13.72
N GLU A 63 14.63 -8.58 13.22
CA GLU A 63 15.79 -9.08 13.94
C GLU A 63 16.13 -8.18 15.13
N SER A 64 16.00 -6.88 14.94
CA SER A 64 16.11 -5.86 16.00
C SER A 64 15.16 -4.70 15.71
N GLY A 65 14.93 -3.86 16.72
CA GLY A 65 13.92 -2.82 16.69
C GLY A 65 12.52 -3.38 16.91
N ASP A 66 11.50 -2.54 16.86
CA ASP A 66 10.12 -2.91 17.14
C ASP A 66 9.16 -2.35 16.11
N ILE A 67 8.10 -3.11 15.82
CA ILE A 67 6.97 -2.67 15.02
C ILE A 67 5.71 -2.81 15.87
N LEU A 68 5.02 -1.70 16.04
CA LEU A 68 3.77 -1.62 16.79
C LEU A 68 2.62 -1.32 15.81
N ILE A 69 1.56 -2.12 15.89
CA ILE A 69 0.30 -1.90 15.15
C ILE A 69 -0.76 -1.59 16.20
N ASP A 70 -1.27 -0.37 16.19
CA ASP A 70 -2.21 0.13 17.20
C ASP A 70 -1.73 -0.20 18.64
N GLY A 71 -0.43 0.06 18.90
CA GLY A 71 0.24 -0.21 20.18
C GLY A 71 0.60 -1.67 20.45
N MET A 72 0.24 -2.62 19.57
CA MET A 72 0.55 -4.05 19.72
C MET A 72 1.85 -4.40 19.00
N ASN A 73 2.83 -4.98 19.68
CA ASN A 73 4.11 -5.38 19.08
C ASN A 73 3.94 -6.63 18.23
N THR A 74 4.43 -6.61 16.98
CA THR A 74 4.37 -7.76 16.05
C THR A 74 5.15 -8.99 16.54
N LYS A 75 6.04 -8.84 17.50
CA LYS A 75 6.77 -9.94 18.16
C LYS A 75 5.93 -10.68 19.21
N ASP A 76 4.79 -10.13 19.62
CA ASP A 76 3.90 -10.79 20.58
C ASP A 76 2.99 -11.80 19.85
N GLU A 77 3.36 -13.08 19.90
CA GLU A 77 2.62 -14.16 19.27
C GLU A 77 1.15 -14.23 19.70
N LYS A 78 0.82 -13.78 20.93
CA LYS A 78 -0.55 -13.76 21.43
C LYS A 78 -1.40 -12.69 20.78
N LYS A 79 -0.78 -11.66 20.20
CA LYS A 79 -1.44 -10.52 19.56
C LYS A 79 -1.46 -10.60 18.04
N ILE A 80 -0.83 -11.60 17.44
CA ILE A 80 -0.66 -11.65 15.99
C ILE A 80 -1.99 -11.70 15.21
N TRP A 81 -3.01 -12.34 15.76
CA TRP A 81 -4.34 -12.37 15.14
C TRP A 81 -5.05 -11.03 15.23
N ASP A 82 -4.98 -10.36 16.38
CA ASP A 82 -5.52 -9.00 16.57
C ASP A 82 -4.83 -8.01 15.61
N ILE A 83 -3.50 -8.13 15.46
CA ILE A 83 -2.69 -7.31 14.54
C ILE A 83 -3.14 -7.52 13.10
N ARG A 84 -3.28 -8.77 12.63
CA ARG A 84 -3.68 -9.11 11.27
C ARG A 84 -5.13 -8.71 10.96
N GLN A 85 -6.00 -8.74 11.96
CA GLN A 85 -7.35 -8.22 11.82
C GLN A 85 -7.36 -6.71 11.68
N LYS A 86 -6.55 -5.98 12.46
CA LYS A 86 -6.48 -4.51 12.42
C LYS A 86 -5.75 -4.00 11.17
N ALA A 87 -4.68 -4.67 10.75
CA ALA A 87 -3.85 -4.30 9.60
C ALA A 87 -3.88 -5.42 8.55
N GLY A 88 -4.89 -5.38 7.69
CA GLY A 88 -5.03 -6.33 6.58
C GLY A 88 -3.95 -6.12 5.52
N MET A 89 -3.45 -7.20 4.92
CA MET A 89 -2.43 -7.14 3.88
C MET A 89 -2.94 -7.67 2.55
N ILE A 90 -2.63 -6.94 1.48
CA ILE A 90 -2.93 -7.32 0.09
C ILE A 90 -1.60 -7.52 -0.63
N PHE A 91 -1.46 -8.69 -1.26
CA PHE A 91 -0.26 -9.09 -1.99
C PHE A 91 -0.29 -8.61 -3.44
N GLN A 92 0.88 -8.54 -4.06
CA GLN A 92 1.08 -8.14 -5.45
C GLN A 92 0.27 -8.99 -6.44
N ASN A 93 0.20 -10.31 -6.21
CA ASN A 93 -0.55 -11.22 -7.07
C ASN A 93 -1.85 -11.66 -6.37
N PRO A 94 -3.03 -11.23 -6.85
CA PRO A 94 -4.31 -11.61 -6.25
C PRO A 94 -4.59 -13.12 -6.33
N ASP A 95 -4.06 -13.84 -7.32
CA ASP A 95 -4.28 -15.29 -7.45
C ASP A 95 -3.65 -16.06 -6.27
N ASN A 96 -2.62 -15.53 -5.63
CA ASN A 96 -2.01 -16.13 -4.42
C ASN A 96 -2.85 -15.90 -3.16
N GLN A 97 -3.84 -15.03 -3.21
CA GLN A 97 -4.68 -14.65 -2.06
C GLN A 97 -6.06 -15.29 -2.12
N MET A 98 -6.57 -15.57 -3.33
CA MET A 98 -7.87 -16.19 -3.53
C MET A 98 -7.83 -17.68 -3.18
N VAL A 99 -8.77 -18.10 -2.33
CA VAL A 99 -8.84 -19.49 -1.78
C VAL A 99 -10.13 -20.22 -2.13
N ALA A 100 -11.22 -19.49 -2.42
CA ALA A 100 -12.51 -20.08 -2.74
C ALA A 100 -12.80 -20.18 -4.25
N THR A 101 -13.81 -20.96 -4.59
CA THR A 101 -14.24 -21.19 -5.99
C THR A 101 -15.25 -20.17 -6.49
N ILE A 102 -15.87 -19.42 -5.58
CA ILE A 102 -16.87 -18.39 -5.83
C ILE A 102 -16.45 -17.12 -5.09
N VAL A 103 -16.66 -15.95 -5.71
CA VAL A 103 -16.27 -14.63 -5.17
C VAL A 103 -16.86 -14.36 -3.79
N GLU A 104 -18.17 -14.64 -3.59
CA GLU A 104 -18.82 -14.42 -2.29
C GLU A 104 -18.17 -15.23 -1.18
N GLU A 105 -17.84 -16.50 -1.45
CA GLU A 105 -17.18 -17.39 -0.50
C GLU A 105 -15.74 -16.91 -0.18
N ASP A 106 -15.04 -16.40 -1.19
CA ASP A 106 -13.69 -15.88 -1.02
C ASP A 106 -13.67 -14.64 -0.11
N VAL A 107 -14.64 -13.74 -0.29
CA VAL A 107 -14.79 -12.55 0.57
C VAL A 107 -15.25 -12.93 1.98
N ALA A 108 -16.06 -13.98 2.14
CA ALA A 108 -16.52 -14.47 3.44
C ALA A 108 -15.42 -15.20 4.24
N PHE A 109 -14.40 -15.70 3.59
CA PHE A 109 -13.37 -16.56 4.19
C PHE A 109 -12.67 -15.92 5.41
N GLY A 110 -12.33 -14.62 5.30
CA GLY A 110 -11.71 -13.89 6.42
C GLY A 110 -12.62 -13.80 7.67
N PRO A 111 -13.83 -13.26 7.54
CA PRO A 111 -14.79 -13.19 8.64
C PRO A 111 -15.16 -14.56 9.24
N GLU A 112 -15.27 -15.61 8.42
CA GLU A 112 -15.52 -16.98 8.90
C GLU A 112 -14.40 -17.47 9.82
N ASN A 113 -13.14 -17.27 9.42
CA ASN A 113 -11.99 -17.63 10.24
C ASN A 113 -11.88 -16.81 11.54
N LEU A 114 -12.46 -15.61 11.57
CA LEU A 114 -12.57 -14.78 12.77
C LEU A 114 -13.73 -15.20 13.67
N GLY A 115 -14.54 -16.17 13.28
CA GLY A 115 -15.69 -16.64 14.06
C GLY A 115 -16.83 -15.63 14.12
N VAL A 116 -16.98 -14.78 13.10
CA VAL A 116 -18.07 -13.81 13.01
C VAL A 116 -19.40 -14.55 12.78
N GLU A 117 -20.48 -14.09 13.40
CA GLU A 117 -21.83 -14.67 13.24
C GLU A 117 -22.29 -14.67 11.77
N PRO A 118 -22.92 -15.74 11.25
CA PRO A 118 -23.28 -15.88 9.83
C PRO A 118 -24.13 -14.73 9.26
N SER A 119 -25.04 -14.17 10.04
CA SER A 119 -25.84 -13.02 9.63
C SER A 119 -25.00 -11.74 9.43
N GLU A 120 -24.02 -11.55 10.26
CA GLU A 120 -23.08 -10.42 10.17
C GLU A 120 -22.07 -10.64 9.03
N ILE A 121 -21.62 -11.88 8.78
CA ILE A 121 -20.75 -12.21 7.64
C ILE A 121 -21.41 -11.79 6.33
N ARG A 122 -22.68 -12.16 6.12
CA ARG A 122 -23.42 -11.80 4.90
C ARG A 122 -23.46 -10.30 4.68
N LYS A 123 -23.76 -9.53 5.76
CA LYS A 123 -23.78 -8.07 5.71
C LYS A 123 -22.42 -7.50 5.34
N ARG A 124 -21.34 -7.98 5.98
CA ARG A 124 -19.98 -7.53 5.70
C ARG A 124 -19.54 -7.83 4.28
N VAL A 125 -19.86 -9.01 3.75
CA VAL A 125 -19.60 -9.40 2.36
C VAL A 125 -20.32 -8.46 1.39
N ASP A 126 -21.61 -8.19 1.61
CA ASP A 126 -22.38 -7.27 0.77
C ASP A 126 -21.80 -5.85 0.77
N GLU A 127 -21.46 -5.32 1.96
CA GLU A 127 -20.86 -4.00 2.12
C GLU A 127 -19.44 -3.94 1.48
N ALA A 128 -18.64 -4.98 1.65
CA ALA A 128 -17.30 -5.06 1.08
C ALA A 128 -17.34 -5.08 -0.45
N LEU A 129 -18.17 -5.96 -1.04
CA LEU A 129 -18.35 -6.04 -2.49
C LEU A 129 -18.90 -4.73 -3.10
N LEU A 130 -19.81 -4.07 -2.39
CA LEU A 130 -20.34 -2.76 -2.79
C LEU A 130 -19.24 -1.68 -2.78
N SER A 131 -18.41 -1.67 -1.74
CA SER A 131 -17.33 -0.68 -1.57
C SER A 131 -16.30 -0.71 -2.68
N VAL A 132 -16.04 -1.90 -3.26
CA VAL A 132 -15.12 -2.10 -4.39
C VAL A 132 -15.83 -2.17 -5.75
N SER A 133 -17.16 -1.92 -5.81
CA SER A 133 -18.00 -1.98 -7.02
C SER A 133 -17.99 -3.35 -7.70
N MET A 134 -18.03 -4.43 -6.90
CA MET A 134 -17.99 -5.82 -7.38
C MET A 134 -19.23 -6.64 -7.04
N SER A 135 -20.32 -6.03 -6.56
CA SER A 135 -21.56 -6.75 -6.16
C SER A 135 -22.16 -7.60 -7.28
N ALA A 136 -22.06 -7.16 -8.55
CA ALA A 136 -22.55 -7.91 -9.70
C ALA A 136 -21.75 -9.17 -10.03
N PHE A 137 -20.61 -9.38 -9.37
CA PHE A 137 -19.68 -10.48 -9.61
C PHE A 137 -19.69 -11.53 -8.49
N ARG A 138 -20.60 -11.40 -7.50
CA ARG A 138 -20.63 -12.24 -6.30
C ARG A 138 -20.66 -13.74 -6.57
N ASP A 139 -21.44 -14.16 -7.59
CA ASP A 139 -21.64 -15.57 -7.96
C ASP A 139 -20.63 -16.05 -9.02
N LYS A 140 -19.68 -15.20 -9.42
CA LYS A 140 -18.65 -15.50 -10.40
C LYS A 140 -17.52 -16.33 -9.81
N LYS A 141 -16.85 -17.08 -10.68
CA LYS A 141 -15.62 -17.78 -10.30
C LYS A 141 -14.41 -16.86 -10.49
N PRO A 142 -13.40 -16.90 -9.62
CA PRO A 142 -12.22 -16.04 -9.74
C PRO A 142 -11.53 -16.08 -11.10
N HIS A 143 -11.50 -17.24 -11.78
CA HIS A 143 -10.88 -17.36 -13.09
C HIS A 143 -11.66 -16.69 -14.25
N GLU A 144 -12.91 -16.28 -14.02
CA GLU A 144 -13.72 -15.52 -14.98
C GLU A 144 -13.45 -14.01 -14.89
N LEU A 145 -12.65 -13.57 -13.90
CA LEU A 145 -12.39 -12.15 -13.62
C LEU A 145 -11.11 -11.67 -14.28
N SER A 146 -11.10 -10.38 -14.69
CA SER A 146 -9.87 -9.70 -15.07
C SER A 146 -8.94 -9.51 -13.87
N GLY A 147 -7.64 -9.24 -14.09
CA GLY A 147 -6.69 -8.99 -13.02
C GLY A 147 -7.13 -7.87 -12.08
N GLY A 148 -7.63 -6.73 -12.61
CA GLY A 148 -8.15 -5.62 -11.82
C GLY A 148 -9.40 -5.98 -11.01
N GLN A 149 -10.27 -6.85 -11.56
CA GLN A 149 -11.42 -7.36 -10.82
C GLN A 149 -10.99 -8.28 -9.67
N LYS A 150 -10.06 -9.20 -9.93
CA LYS A 150 -9.48 -10.07 -8.89
C LYS A 150 -8.84 -9.26 -7.76
N GLN A 151 -8.09 -8.21 -8.10
CA GLN A 151 -7.47 -7.34 -7.10
C GLN A 151 -8.52 -6.63 -6.23
N ARG A 152 -9.61 -6.15 -6.84
CA ARG A 152 -10.72 -5.55 -6.07
C ARG A 152 -11.44 -6.58 -5.19
N ILE A 153 -11.56 -7.83 -5.62
CA ILE A 153 -12.09 -8.90 -4.75
C ILE A 153 -11.14 -9.19 -3.59
N ALA A 154 -9.83 -9.25 -3.82
CA ALA A 154 -8.85 -9.40 -2.75
C ALA A 154 -8.96 -8.24 -1.72
N ILE A 155 -9.17 -7.00 -2.19
CA ILE A 155 -9.45 -5.85 -1.31
C ILE A 155 -10.76 -6.08 -0.54
N ALA A 156 -11.84 -6.55 -1.19
CA ALA A 156 -13.11 -6.84 -0.53
C ALA A 156 -12.96 -7.90 0.59
N GLY A 157 -12.19 -8.97 0.34
CA GLY A 157 -11.91 -10.00 1.36
C GLY A 157 -11.24 -9.43 2.62
N ILE A 158 -10.31 -8.49 2.45
CA ILE A 158 -9.69 -7.79 3.58
C ILE A 158 -10.69 -6.85 4.25
N LEU A 159 -11.48 -6.07 3.49
CA LEU A 159 -12.50 -5.16 4.03
C LEU A 159 -13.56 -5.88 4.86
N ALA A 160 -13.97 -7.08 4.47
CA ALA A 160 -14.95 -7.88 5.20
C ALA A 160 -14.50 -8.23 6.63
N MET A 161 -13.18 -8.25 6.90
CA MET A 161 -12.63 -8.40 8.24
C MET A 161 -12.72 -7.12 9.08
N ASN A 162 -13.16 -5.98 8.47
CA ASN A 162 -13.28 -4.67 9.10
C ASN A 162 -11.96 -4.13 9.68
N PRO A 163 -10.88 -4.03 8.88
CA PRO A 163 -9.58 -3.54 9.33
C PRO A 163 -9.57 -2.02 9.54
N GLU A 164 -8.72 -1.54 10.45
CA GLU A 164 -8.43 -0.10 10.63
C GLU A 164 -7.35 0.40 9.66
N CYS A 165 -6.52 -0.53 9.14
CA CYS A 165 -5.42 -0.25 8.21
C CYS A 165 -5.36 -1.30 7.10
N ILE A 166 -5.01 -0.88 5.88
CA ILE A 166 -4.75 -1.78 4.76
C ILE A 166 -3.34 -1.51 4.23
N ILE A 167 -2.53 -2.56 4.22
CA ILE A 167 -1.17 -2.57 3.66
C ILE A 167 -1.25 -3.22 2.28
N LEU A 168 -0.88 -2.48 1.23
CA LEU A 168 -0.95 -2.94 -0.14
C LEU A 168 0.48 -3.04 -0.72
N ASP A 169 0.92 -4.26 -1.04
CA ASP A 169 2.24 -4.51 -1.64
C ASP A 169 2.11 -4.62 -3.15
N GLU A 170 2.41 -3.53 -3.87
CA GLU A 170 2.35 -3.40 -5.32
C GLU A 170 1.03 -3.89 -5.95
N PRO A 171 -0.14 -3.42 -5.48
CA PRO A 171 -1.44 -3.99 -5.83
C PRO A 171 -1.81 -3.82 -7.31
N THR A 172 -1.09 -3.00 -8.05
CA THR A 172 -1.39 -2.63 -9.44
C THR A 172 -0.34 -3.11 -10.44
N ALA A 173 0.74 -3.75 -9.97
CA ALA A 173 1.89 -4.11 -10.81
C ALA A 173 1.55 -5.04 -11.99
N MET A 174 0.52 -5.88 -11.83
CA MET A 174 0.09 -6.85 -12.84
C MET A 174 -1.14 -6.40 -13.64
N LEU A 175 -1.55 -5.12 -13.52
CA LEU A 175 -2.78 -4.61 -14.10
C LEU A 175 -2.52 -3.74 -15.34
N ASP A 176 -3.48 -3.76 -16.25
CA ASP A 176 -3.56 -2.80 -17.34
C ASP A 176 -3.85 -1.38 -16.81
N PRO A 177 -3.65 -0.32 -17.59
CA PRO A 177 -3.84 1.06 -17.12
C PRO A 177 -5.24 1.33 -16.56
N LYS A 178 -6.28 0.73 -17.14
CA LYS A 178 -7.67 0.89 -16.68
C LYS A 178 -7.87 0.23 -15.31
N GLY A 179 -7.45 -1.03 -15.17
CA GLY A 179 -7.53 -1.77 -13.91
C GLY A 179 -6.74 -1.08 -12.80
N ARG A 180 -5.57 -0.51 -13.10
CA ARG A 180 -4.78 0.28 -12.17
C ARG A 180 -5.57 1.48 -11.65
N THR A 181 -6.14 2.30 -12.55
CA THR A 181 -6.94 3.47 -12.18
C THR A 181 -8.13 3.06 -11.30
N GLU A 182 -8.83 1.97 -11.62
CA GLU A 182 -9.97 1.49 -10.85
C GLU A 182 -9.56 1.07 -9.43
N VAL A 183 -8.44 0.36 -9.27
CA VAL A 183 -7.91 -0.04 -7.95
C VAL A 183 -7.47 1.16 -7.12
N ILE A 184 -6.70 2.09 -7.71
CA ILE A 184 -6.25 3.29 -6.98
C ILE A 184 -7.43 4.17 -6.56
N ASN A 185 -8.44 4.34 -7.41
CA ASN A 185 -9.65 5.06 -7.03
C ASN A 185 -10.42 4.37 -5.89
N THR A 186 -10.42 3.05 -5.86
CA THR A 186 -11.00 2.29 -4.75
C THR A 186 -10.23 2.56 -3.45
N ILE A 187 -8.90 2.51 -3.48
CA ILE A 187 -8.03 2.79 -2.32
C ILE A 187 -8.26 4.21 -1.78
N LYS A 188 -8.33 5.21 -2.67
CA LYS A 188 -8.62 6.60 -2.27
C LYS A 188 -9.97 6.73 -1.56
N LYS A 189 -11.03 6.13 -2.11
CA LYS A 189 -12.36 6.14 -1.49
C LYS A 189 -12.39 5.47 -0.11
N LEU A 190 -11.58 4.44 0.10
CA LEU A 190 -11.45 3.79 1.41
C LEU A 190 -10.75 4.70 2.41
N ASN A 191 -9.68 5.39 1.99
CA ASN A 191 -9.01 6.37 2.82
C ASN A 191 -9.91 7.56 3.19
N GLU A 192 -10.67 8.11 2.22
CA GLU A 192 -11.67 9.16 2.46
C GLU A 192 -12.74 8.77 3.49
N LYS A 193 -13.00 7.47 3.67
CA LYS A 193 -13.88 6.91 4.71
C LYS A 193 -13.18 6.69 6.06
N GLY A 194 -11.90 7.04 6.18
CA GLY A 194 -11.12 6.95 7.40
C GLY A 194 -10.26 5.70 7.55
N THR A 195 -10.20 4.81 6.55
CA THR A 195 -9.28 3.66 6.57
C THR A 195 -7.85 4.14 6.39
N THR A 196 -6.94 3.72 7.27
CA THR A 196 -5.49 3.98 7.10
C THR A 196 -4.95 3.18 5.93
N ILE A 197 -4.18 3.81 5.04
CA ILE A 197 -3.61 3.18 3.86
C ILE A 197 -2.08 3.24 3.90
N VAL A 198 -1.45 2.10 3.70
CA VAL A 198 -0.02 1.99 3.39
C VAL A 198 0.11 1.37 2.01
N LEU A 199 0.42 2.19 1.00
CA LEU A 199 0.57 1.76 -0.38
C LEU A 199 2.05 1.67 -0.74
N ILE A 200 2.50 0.45 -1.00
CA ILE A 200 3.83 0.17 -1.54
C ILE A 200 3.73 0.06 -3.05
N THR A 201 4.49 0.87 -3.77
CA THR A 201 4.47 0.89 -5.23
C THR A 201 5.79 1.39 -5.82
N HIS A 202 6.00 1.10 -7.09
CA HIS A 202 7.04 1.70 -7.91
C HIS A 202 6.48 2.70 -8.95
N TYR A 203 5.16 2.97 -8.91
CA TYR A 203 4.49 3.95 -9.77
C TYR A 203 4.25 5.25 -8.98
N MET A 204 4.94 6.32 -9.36
CA MET A 204 4.91 7.59 -8.62
C MET A 204 3.53 8.28 -8.67
N GLU A 205 2.79 8.07 -9.76
CA GLU A 205 1.43 8.61 -9.92
C GLU A 205 0.43 8.07 -8.90
N GLU A 206 0.70 6.90 -8.31
CA GLU A 206 -0.21 6.27 -7.35
C GLU A 206 -0.17 6.90 -5.97
N VAL A 207 0.93 7.61 -5.66
CA VAL A 207 1.15 8.24 -4.35
C VAL A 207 1.07 9.76 -4.37
N VAL A 208 0.69 10.37 -5.49
CA VAL A 208 0.54 11.85 -5.60
C VAL A 208 -0.54 12.42 -4.67
N SER A 209 -1.53 11.59 -4.30
CA SER A 209 -2.60 11.95 -3.37
C SER A 209 -2.39 11.42 -1.96
N ALA A 210 -1.21 10.87 -1.65
CA ALA A 210 -0.88 10.46 -0.30
C ALA A 210 -0.63 11.70 0.60
N ASP A 211 -0.86 11.55 1.91
CA ASP A 211 -0.50 12.58 2.89
C ASP A 211 1.01 12.63 3.08
N LYS A 212 1.67 11.48 2.94
CA LYS A 212 3.11 11.33 3.13
C LYS A 212 3.69 10.30 2.16
N VAL A 213 4.89 10.56 1.66
CA VAL A 213 5.68 9.62 0.85
C VAL A 213 7.00 9.32 1.55
N ILE A 214 7.32 8.04 1.64
CA ILE A 214 8.57 7.52 2.18
C ILE A 214 9.35 6.87 1.06
N ILE A 215 10.62 7.23 0.90
CA ILE A 215 11.53 6.60 -0.06
C ILE A 215 12.43 5.61 0.68
N LEU A 216 12.39 4.34 0.24
CA LEU A 216 13.35 3.32 0.65
C LEU A 216 14.37 3.08 -0.47
N ASP A 217 15.65 3.06 -0.13
CA ASP A 217 16.72 2.60 -1.00
C ASP A 217 17.69 1.70 -0.24
N ARG A 218 18.01 0.52 -0.78
CA ARG A 218 18.94 -0.46 -0.21
C ARG A 218 18.72 -0.76 1.28
N GLY A 219 17.43 -0.84 1.66
CA GLY A 219 17.01 -1.14 3.03
C GLY A 219 17.02 0.04 3.99
N VAL A 220 17.30 1.26 3.53
CA VAL A 220 17.34 2.47 4.36
C VAL A 220 16.21 3.41 3.97
N LYS A 221 15.62 4.10 4.95
CA LYS A 221 14.72 5.23 4.71
C LYS A 221 15.56 6.45 4.34
N VAL A 222 15.48 6.88 3.07
CA VAL A 222 16.26 8.01 2.54
C VAL A 222 15.54 9.34 2.72
N LEU A 223 14.22 9.32 2.53
CA LEU A 223 13.40 10.54 2.56
C LEU A 223 12.00 10.22 3.09
N GLU A 224 11.41 11.19 3.78
CA GLU A 224 10.03 11.17 4.26
C GLU A 224 9.52 12.61 4.24
N ASP A 225 8.45 12.88 3.44
CA ASP A 225 7.87 14.20 3.30
C ASP A 225 6.51 14.11 2.59
N GLU A 226 5.79 15.23 2.44
CA GLU A 226 4.63 15.34 1.56
C GLU A 226 5.01 15.07 0.10
N PRO A 227 4.09 14.53 -0.74
CA PRO A 227 4.40 14.20 -2.15
C PRO A 227 5.03 15.37 -2.92
N ARG A 228 4.53 16.61 -2.73
CA ARG A 228 5.07 17.80 -3.41
C ARG A 228 6.52 18.07 -3.08
N GLU A 229 6.88 17.90 -1.82
CA GLU A 229 8.25 18.13 -1.35
C GLU A 229 9.18 16.98 -1.77
N VAL A 230 8.69 15.75 -1.78
CA VAL A 230 9.44 14.59 -2.26
C VAL A 230 9.75 14.73 -3.74
N PHE A 231 8.74 14.97 -4.56
CA PHE A 231 8.89 15.02 -6.01
C PHE A 231 9.56 16.32 -6.51
N ALA A 232 9.61 17.37 -5.71
CA ALA A 232 10.40 18.57 -6.00
C ALA A 232 11.93 18.34 -5.84
N LYS A 233 12.36 17.27 -5.16
CA LYS A 233 13.79 16.94 -4.94
C LYS A 233 14.37 16.14 -6.12
N GLY A 234 14.30 16.68 -7.34
CA GLY A 234 14.66 16.00 -8.59
C GLY A 234 16.08 15.41 -8.61
N ASP A 235 17.08 16.08 -7.98
CA ASP A 235 18.44 15.58 -7.90
C ASP A 235 18.53 14.30 -7.07
N ILE A 236 17.85 14.27 -5.91
CA ILE A 236 17.79 13.07 -5.04
C ILE A 236 17.08 11.94 -5.78
N LEU A 237 15.94 12.21 -6.43
CA LEU A 237 15.23 11.19 -7.19
C LEU A 237 16.10 10.61 -8.31
N LYS A 238 16.87 11.45 -9.01
CA LYS A 238 17.78 11.02 -10.05
C LYS A 238 18.90 10.15 -9.52
N GLU A 239 19.52 10.48 -8.38
CA GLU A 239 20.53 9.66 -7.71
C GLU A 239 19.97 8.28 -7.33
N LEU A 240 18.71 8.25 -6.86
CA LEU A 240 17.98 7.04 -6.52
C LEU A 240 17.45 6.30 -7.76
N MET A 241 17.67 6.83 -8.98
CA MET A 241 17.10 6.34 -10.23
C MET A 241 15.57 6.19 -10.17
N LEU A 242 14.91 7.12 -9.52
CA LEU A 242 13.45 7.26 -9.49
C LEU A 242 13.04 8.42 -10.41
N GLU A 243 12.00 8.22 -11.20
CA GLU A 243 11.43 9.29 -12.00
C GLU A 243 10.26 9.93 -11.26
N PRO A 244 10.13 11.27 -11.20
CA PRO A 244 8.96 11.91 -10.64
C PRO A 244 7.71 11.62 -11.49
N PRO A 245 6.48 11.92 -11.00
CA PRO A 245 5.26 11.85 -11.80
C PRO A 245 5.42 12.60 -13.14
N TYR A 246 4.75 12.08 -14.18
CA TYR A 246 4.90 12.63 -15.52
C TYR A 246 4.60 14.15 -15.59
N ALA A 247 3.54 14.61 -14.91
CA ALA A 247 3.21 16.04 -14.85
C ALA A 247 4.33 16.87 -14.22
N THR A 248 4.95 16.37 -13.14
CA THR A 248 6.10 17.01 -12.48
C THR A 248 7.30 17.09 -13.41
N LYS A 249 7.57 16.02 -14.17
CA LYS A 249 8.68 15.98 -15.13
C LYS A 249 8.51 17.03 -16.24
N VAL A 250 7.29 17.14 -16.78
CA VAL A 250 6.95 18.16 -17.78
C VAL A 250 7.04 19.57 -17.21
N ALA A 251 6.51 19.79 -16.00
CA ALA A 251 6.59 21.08 -15.30
C ALA A 251 8.06 21.53 -15.11
N TYR A 252 8.93 20.63 -14.72
CA TYR A 252 10.37 20.89 -14.60
C TYR A 252 10.98 21.43 -15.89
N GLU A 253 10.66 20.80 -17.04
CA GLU A 253 11.19 21.22 -18.34
C GLU A 253 10.59 22.55 -18.81
N LEU A 254 9.29 22.78 -18.57
CA LEU A 254 8.64 24.06 -18.90
C LEU A 254 9.18 25.21 -18.05
N LYS A 255 9.45 24.98 -16.76
CA LYS A 255 10.07 25.99 -15.88
C LYS A 255 11.46 26.36 -16.34
N LYS A 256 12.30 25.39 -16.73
CA LYS A 256 13.65 25.66 -17.31
C LYS A 256 13.56 26.52 -18.58
N GLN A 257 12.49 26.40 -19.36
CA GLN A 257 12.22 27.21 -20.53
C GLN A 257 11.57 28.56 -20.20
N GLY A 258 11.30 28.86 -18.93
CA GLY A 258 10.64 30.10 -18.49
C GLY A 258 9.15 30.21 -18.87
N LYS A 259 8.51 29.06 -19.21
CA LYS A 259 7.10 29.05 -19.65
C LYS A 259 6.10 28.96 -18.50
N ILE A 260 6.50 28.46 -17.35
CA ILE A 260 5.71 28.38 -16.12
C ILE A 260 6.57 28.82 -14.92
N LYS A 261 5.92 29.20 -13.82
CA LYS A 261 6.61 29.65 -12.60
C LYS A 261 6.69 28.54 -11.55
N ASN A 262 5.62 27.76 -11.42
CA ASN A 262 5.52 26.68 -10.43
C ASN A 262 5.91 25.33 -11.07
N ASP A 263 6.83 24.61 -10.44
CA ASP A 263 7.26 23.26 -10.85
C ASP A 263 6.86 22.18 -9.81
N LYS A 264 6.28 22.57 -8.69
CA LYS A 264 5.75 21.64 -7.68
C LYS A 264 4.36 21.10 -8.09
N ILE A 265 4.24 20.63 -9.30
CA ILE A 265 3.02 20.13 -9.92
C ILE A 265 3.03 18.59 -9.84
N LEU A 266 1.91 17.99 -9.43
CA LEU A 266 1.80 16.55 -9.27
C LEU A 266 0.88 15.90 -10.30
N THR A 267 -0.14 16.62 -10.77
CA THR A 267 -1.17 16.08 -11.66
C THR A 267 -1.22 16.80 -12.99
N LEU A 268 -1.80 16.15 -14.01
CA LEU A 268 -1.98 16.76 -15.32
C LEU A 268 -2.94 17.95 -15.26
N ASP A 269 -3.97 17.89 -14.43
CA ASP A 269 -4.94 18.99 -14.26
C ASP A 269 -4.23 20.24 -13.71
N GLU A 270 -3.41 20.09 -12.66
CA GLU A 270 -2.57 21.18 -12.13
C GLU A 270 -1.62 21.76 -13.20
N LEU A 271 -1.05 20.88 -14.05
CA LEU A 271 -0.15 21.32 -15.11
C LEU A 271 -0.88 22.16 -16.16
N VAL A 272 -2.08 21.72 -16.55
CA VAL A 272 -2.92 22.46 -17.51
C VAL A 272 -3.33 23.82 -16.93
N GLU A 273 -3.74 23.89 -15.66
CA GLU A 273 -4.07 25.13 -14.97
C GLU A 273 -2.89 26.11 -14.96
N GLU A 274 -1.68 25.65 -14.66
CA GLU A 274 -0.48 26.49 -14.65
C GLU A 274 -0.07 26.99 -16.04
N ILE A 275 -0.29 26.19 -17.09
CA ILE A 275 0.02 26.58 -18.47
C ILE A 275 -1.01 27.62 -19.03
N CYS A 276 -2.27 27.52 -18.59
CA CYS A 276 -3.36 28.38 -19.08
C CYS A 276 -3.46 29.74 -18.34
N GLN A 277 -2.64 29.95 -17.29
CA GLN A 277 -2.51 31.27 -16.61
C GLN A 277 -1.51 32.17 -17.30
#